data_854103062b99cc04989b52b4b78c2d27
#
_entry.id   854103062b99cc04989b52b4b78c2d27
#
_cell.length_a   1.000
_cell.length_b   1.000
_cell.length_c   1.000
_cell.angle_alpha   90.00
_cell.angle_beta   90.00
_cell.angle_gamma   90.00
#
_symmetry.space_group_name_H-M   'P 1'
#
loop_
_entity.id
_entity.type
_entity.pdbx_description
1 polymer ?
#
loop_
_entity_poly.entity_id
_entity_poly.type
_entity_poly.pdbx_seq_one_letter_code
_entity_poly.pdbx_strand_id
1 'polypeptide(L)'
;MNILILNLILSTPEKGVIKKRDSISDTMICSFARGFVALGHSVTIVAAEEFRPTGQLPEDVEMVFLPSRMPKVFNPSLLPWPIGLGKYLKENSSRFQLVISSEAFSIATLIASKYCPEKLVVWQEMAYHQRKMKKMPSKIWHNLVMRHYINKSLVVPRSERARHFIAHYSQHVTNEIVDHGADGQTLYPSEESTDSFVIVSQLIPRKNVDKMIDIFARFIANPLYAHYKLHVIGDGGLTDKIKQQIKSLGIGNNVILHGFMTHNQLALYLRNAKALLVNTSMDLNMVTIPESIISGTPVVMNTMPTTASFVSENHLGIAKDGWDESTLVDLINSYDFFHAECIKARDGLTNIGCAKKMLSIFERHSNQPG
;
A
#
# COMPACT_ATOMS: atom_id res chain seq x y z
N MET A 1 1.14 17.24 17.92
CA MET A 1 2.50 17.40 17.35
C MET A 1 2.40 17.89 15.91
N ASN A 2 3.46 18.55 15.42
CA ASN A 2 3.63 18.80 13.99
C ASN A 2 4.50 17.68 13.40
N ILE A 3 4.00 17.01 12.39
CA ILE A 3 4.62 15.86 11.75
C ILE A 3 4.99 16.22 10.31
N LEU A 4 6.21 15.90 9.91
CA LEU A 4 6.67 16.06 8.54
C LEU A 4 6.78 14.68 7.87
N ILE A 5 6.17 14.51 6.73
CA ILE A 5 6.29 13.29 5.91
C ILE A 5 7.04 13.63 4.62
N LEU A 6 8.22 13.05 4.45
CA LEU A 6 9.01 13.15 3.23
C LEU A 6 8.69 11.98 2.32
N ASN A 7 7.73 12.15 1.43
CA ASN A 7 7.31 11.13 0.47
C ASN A 7 7.30 11.74 -0.94
N LEU A 8 8.45 11.69 -1.60
CA LEU A 8 8.64 12.37 -2.88
C LEU A 8 7.86 11.77 -4.04
N ILE A 9 7.46 10.49 -3.95
CA ILE A 9 6.76 9.74 -5.00
C ILE A 9 5.34 9.43 -4.53
N LEU A 10 4.35 10.18 -4.98
CA LEU A 10 2.97 10.03 -4.52
C LEU A 10 2.21 8.88 -5.19
N SER A 11 2.70 8.37 -6.30
CA SER A 11 2.10 7.23 -7.01
C SER A 11 3.16 6.51 -7.84
N THR A 12 3.04 5.20 -7.98
CA THR A 12 3.93 4.40 -8.83
C THR A 12 3.59 4.62 -10.30
N PRO A 13 4.47 5.21 -11.11
CA PRO A 13 4.20 5.48 -12.51
C PRO A 13 4.30 4.22 -13.36
N GLU A 14 3.38 4.05 -14.28
CA GLU A 14 3.49 3.01 -15.31
C GLU A 14 4.60 3.37 -16.31
N LYS A 15 5.49 2.42 -16.59
CA LYS A 15 6.61 2.57 -17.54
C LYS A 15 7.46 3.83 -17.31
N GLY A 16 7.48 4.35 -16.09
CA GLY A 16 8.26 5.54 -15.72
C GLY A 16 7.64 6.87 -16.14
N VAL A 17 6.41 6.88 -16.63
CA VAL A 17 5.68 8.10 -17.00
C VAL A 17 4.78 8.53 -15.84
N ILE A 18 5.04 9.70 -15.29
CA ILE A 18 4.21 10.31 -14.25
C ILE A 18 2.98 10.94 -14.91
N LYS A 19 1.83 10.30 -14.76
CA LYS A 19 0.56 10.85 -15.25
C LYS A 19 0.10 11.97 -14.31
N LYS A 20 -0.27 13.11 -14.85
CA LYS A 20 -0.95 14.15 -14.08
C LYS A 20 -2.31 13.65 -13.62
N ARG A 21 -2.64 13.95 -12.36
CA ARG A 21 -3.91 13.61 -11.73
C ARG A 21 -4.63 14.88 -11.31
N ASP A 22 -5.93 14.86 -11.30
CA ASP A 22 -6.73 16.00 -10.84
C ASP A 22 -6.69 16.12 -9.32
N SER A 23 -6.58 14.98 -8.62
CA SER A 23 -6.47 14.93 -7.16
C SER A 23 -5.44 13.91 -6.71
N ILE A 24 -4.85 14.15 -5.54
CA ILE A 24 -3.96 13.24 -4.80
C ILE A 24 -4.56 12.81 -3.46
N SER A 25 -5.78 13.26 -3.15
CA SER A 25 -6.45 13.00 -1.88
C SER A 25 -6.62 11.50 -1.59
N ASP A 26 -6.82 10.69 -2.64
CA ASP A 26 -6.99 9.23 -2.52
C ASP A 26 -5.65 8.47 -2.57
N THR A 27 -4.51 9.17 -2.46
CA THR A 27 -3.22 8.49 -2.39
C THR A 27 -3.00 7.87 -1.01
N MET A 28 -2.30 6.74 -0.98
CA MET A 28 -1.92 6.04 0.23
C MET A 28 -1.28 6.97 1.27
N ILE A 29 -0.41 7.89 0.84
CA ILE A 29 0.28 8.79 1.75
C ILE A 29 -0.65 9.84 2.37
N CYS A 30 -1.64 10.34 1.61
CA CYS A 30 -2.65 11.24 2.15
C CYS A 30 -3.56 10.51 3.14
N SER A 31 -3.94 9.26 2.86
CA SER A 31 -4.69 8.43 3.82
C SER A 31 -3.91 8.23 5.12
N PHE A 32 -2.62 7.88 5.04
CA PHE A 32 -1.76 7.74 6.22
C PHE A 32 -1.62 9.05 7.00
N ALA A 33 -1.44 10.18 6.31
CA ALA A 33 -1.39 11.51 6.92
C ALA A 33 -2.67 11.86 7.68
N ARG A 34 -3.85 11.54 7.10
CA ARG A 34 -5.15 11.71 7.76
C ARG A 34 -5.29 10.91 9.05
N GLY A 35 -4.63 9.76 9.13
CA GLY A 35 -4.55 9.00 10.39
C GLY A 35 -3.99 9.84 11.53
N PHE A 36 -2.94 10.62 11.30
CA PHE A 36 -2.38 11.54 12.29
C PHE A 36 -3.27 12.76 12.54
N VAL A 37 -3.88 13.30 11.47
CA VAL A 37 -4.82 14.44 11.60
C VAL A 37 -6.01 14.06 12.48
N ALA A 38 -6.57 12.87 12.29
CA ALA A 38 -7.66 12.33 13.11
C ALA A 38 -7.27 12.16 14.60
N LEU A 39 -5.98 12.03 14.89
CA LEU A 39 -5.42 12.00 16.24
C LEU A 39 -5.07 13.40 16.81
N GLY A 40 -5.43 14.48 16.10
CA GLY A 40 -5.21 15.85 16.53
C GLY A 40 -3.81 16.39 16.24
N HIS A 41 -3.09 15.81 15.26
CA HIS A 41 -1.77 16.30 14.85
C HIS A 41 -1.85 17.08 13.54
N SER A 42 -0.93 18.04 13.36
CA SER A 42 -0.77 18.76 12.09
C SER A 42 0.24 18.01 11.22
N VAL A 43 -0.05 17.81 9.95
CA VAL A 43 0.81 17.07 9.02
C VAL A 43 1.18 17.92 7.81
N THR A 44 2.48 17.94 7.50
CA THR A 44 3.02 18.51 6.26
C THR A 44 3.62 17.38 5.44
N ILE A 45 3.24 17.24 4.16
CA ILE A 45 3.84 16.29 3.22
C ILE A 45 4.73 17.04 2.24
N VAL A 46 5.99 16.61 2.09
CA VAL A 46 6.89 17.06 1.02
C VAL A 46 6.91 16.04 -0.10
N ALA A 47 6.59 16.48 -1.31
CA ALA A 47 6.56 15.66 -2.52
C ALA A 47 7.37 16.30 -3.65
N ALA A 48 7.70 15.53 -4.69
CA ALA A 48 8.34 16.08 -5.88
C ALA A 48 7.30 16.84 -6.74
N GLU A 49 7.71 17.97 -7.32
CA GLU A 49 6.87 18.87 -8.13
C GLU A 49 6.19 18.14 -9.30
N GLU A 50 6.83 17.12 -9.82
CA GLU A 50 6.30 16.30 -10.92
C GLU A 50 4.98 15.60 -10.57
N PHE A 51 4.72 15.39 -9.27
CA PHE A 51 3.48 14.77 -8.76
C PHE A 51 2.42 15.79 -8.32
N ARG A 52 2.66 17.09 -8.46
CA ARG A 52 1.65 18.11 -8.15
C ARG A 52 0.39 17.86 -8.99
N PRO A 53 -0.81 17.77 -8.37
CA PRO A 53 -2.06 17.60 -9.09
C PRO A 53 -2.42 18.86 -9.88
N THR A 54 -3.31 18.71 -10.87
CA THR A 54 -3.84 19.81 -11.65
C THR A 54 -5.03 20.49 -10.98
N GLY A 55 -5.73 19.81 -10.08
CA GLY A 55 -6.88 20.31 -9.33
C GLY A 55 -6.54 20.69 -7.90
N GLN A 56 -7.49 20.54 -6.99
CA GLN A 56 -7.35 20.95 -5.59
C GLN A 56 -6.41 20.06 -4.79
N LEU A 57 -5.67 20.68 -3.87
CA LEU A 57 -4.88 19.97 -2.86
C LEU A 57 -5.78 19.51 -1.70
N PRO A 58 -5.36 18.48 -0.93
CA PRO A 58 -6.04 18.12 0.30
C PRO A 58 -6.09 19.34 1.26
N GLU A 59 -7.25 19.61 1.84
CA GLU A 59 -7.43 20.76 2.75
C GLU A 59 -6.93 20.46 4.17
N ASP A 60 -6.89 19.19 4.53
CA ASP A 60 -6.57 18.66 5.86
C ASP A 60 -5.07 18.39 6.08
N VAL A 61 -4.26 18.51 5.03
CA VAL A 61 -2.81 18.23 5.05
C VAL A 61 -2.05 19.32 4.29
N GLU A 62 -1.04 19.91 4.90
CA GLU A 62 -0.17 20.87 4.24
C GLU A 62 0.71 20.17 3.19
N MET A 63 0.70 20.67 1.95
CA MET A 63 1.50 20.08 0.86
C MET A 63 2.62 21.04 0.42
N VAL A 64 3.85 20.52 0.40
CA VAL A 64 5.03 21.23 -0.11
C VAL A 64 5.58 20.47 -1.30
N PHE A 65 5.69 21.10 -2.46
CA PHE A 65 6.26 20.49 -3.65
C PHE A 65 7.63 21.08 -3.97
N LEU A 66 8.61 20.21 -4.19
CA LEU A 66 9.98 20.59 -4.50
C LEU A 66 10.38 20.09 -5.88
N PRO A 67 11.00 20.96 -6.73
CA PRO A 67 11.45 20.53 -8.06
C PRO A 67 12.60 19.52 -7.96
N SER A 68 12.66 18.59 -8.93
CA SER A 68 13.70 17.58 -8.97
C SER A 68 14.93 18.07 -9.73
N ARG A 69 16.13 17.81 -9.18
CA ARG A 69 17.42 18.11 -9.81
C ARG A 69 17.79 17.00 -10.78
N MET A 70 18.27 17.35 -11.97
CA MET A 70 18.81 16.43 -12.97
C MET A 70 17.85 15.23 -13.24
N PRO A 71 16.58 15.46 -13.65
CA PRO A 71 15.55 14.42 -13.76
C PRO A 71 15.89 13.31 -14.77
N LYS A 72 16.80 13.56 -15.70
CA LYS A 72 17.32 12.54 -16.63
C LYS A 72 18.22 11.51 -15.94
N VAL A 73 18.93 11.91 -14.88
CA VAL A 73 19.82 11.04 -14.09
C VAL A 73 19.09 10.50 -12.86
N PHE A 74 18.52 11.40 -12.09
CA PHE A 74 17.71 11.11 -10.90
C PHE A 74 16.23 11.12 -11.28
N ASN A 75 15.80 10.02 -11.90
CA ASN A 75 14.43 9.93 -12.40
C ASN A 75 13.42 10.18 -11.27
N PRO A 76 12.54 11.21 -11.38
CA PRO A 76 11.59 11.55 -10.33
C PRO A 76 10.63 10.43 -9.95
N SER A 77 10.42 9.46 -10.84
CA SER A 77 9.59 8.29 -10.57
C SER A 77 10.28 7.17 -9.79
N LEU A 78 11.57 7.32 -9.47
CA LEU A 78 12.37 6.26 -8.83
C LEU A 78 13.26 6.77 -7.69
N LEU A 79 13.98 7.86 -7.92
CA LEU A 79 14.94 8.43 -6.97
C LEU A 79 15.03 9.95 -7.17
N PRO A 80 13.96 10.70 -6.90
CA PRO A 80 13.94 12.14 -7.07
C PRO A 80 14.99 12.81 -6.17
N TRP A 81 15.68 13.80 -6.71
CA TRP A 81 16.59 14.66 -5.95
C TRP A 81 15.92 16.00 -5.69
N PRO A 82 15.32 16.24 -4.51
CA PRO A 82 14.55 17.46 -4.25
C PRO A 82 15.45 18.68 -4.08
N ILE A 83 15.29 19.68 -4.94
CA ILE A 83 15.98 20.96 -4.83
C ILE A 83 15.41 21.73 -3.65
N GLY A 84 16.29 22.28 -2.79
CA GLY A 84 15.86 23.10 -1.68
C GLY A 84 15.44 22.37 -0.41
N LEU A 85 15.34 21.00 -0.41
CA LEU A 85 14.96 20.26 0.79
C LEU A 85 15.89 20.53 1.98
N GLY A 86 17.21 20.59 1.75
CA GLY A 86 18.17 20.88 2.81
C GLY A 86 17.98 22.29 3.42
N LYS A 87 17.65 23.29 2.59
CA LYS A 87 17.29 24.64 3.07
C LYS A 87 15.98 24.62 3.85
N TYR A 88 14.95 23.98 3.29
CA TYR A 88 13.65 23.83 3.93
C TYR A 88 13.76 23.18 5.32
N LEU A 89 14.50 22.07 5.44
CA LEU A 89 14.71 21.42 6.73
C LEU A 89 15.52 22.27 7.69
N LYS A 90 16.56 22.96 7.23
CA LYS A 90 17.36 23.86 8.08
C LYS A 90 16.51 24.99 8.68
N GLU A 91 15.56 25.52 7.91
CA GLU A 91 14.71 26.63 8.33
C GLU A 91 13.48 26.19 9.15
N ASN A 92 12.98 24.96 8.93
CA ASN A 92 11.70 24.51 9.48
C ASN A 92 11.78 23.29 10.41
N SER A 93 12.94 22.65 10.58
CA SER A 93 13.02 21.41 11.36
C SER A 93 12.62 21.57 12.83
N SER A 94 12.77 22.76 13.40
CA SER A 94 12.33 23.07 14.77
C SER A 94 10.80 23.03 14.95
N ARG A 95 10.03 23.23 13.88
CA ARG A 95 8.55 23.14 13.90
C ARG A 95 8.05 21.70 14.09
N PHE A 96 8.82 20.71 13.63
CA PHE A 96 8.40 19.32 13.59
C PHE A 96 8.97 18.54 14.77
N GLN A 97 8.14 17.72 15.41
CA GLN A 97 8.51 16.81 16.47
C GLN A 97 8.83 15.41 15.92
N LEU A 98 8.24 15.04 14.79
CA LEU A 98 8.46 13.77 14.10
C LEU A 98 8.68 14.03 12.60
N VAL A 99 9.69 13.40 12.02
CA VAL A 99 9.97 13.41 10.57
C VAL A 99 9.93 11.96 10.07
N ILE A 100 8.96 11.63 9.25
CA ILE A 100 8.84 10.32 8.61
C ILE A 100 9.34 10.44 7.17
N SER A 101 10.36 9.66 6.80
CA SER A 101 10.87 9.66 5.43
C SER A 101 10.69 8.28 4.79
N SER A 102 10.04 8.26 3.63
CA SER A 102 9.83 7.02 2.88
C SER A 102 11.15 6.53 2.28
N GLU A 103 11.48 5.30 2.56
CA GLU A 103 12.62 4.53 2.06
C GLU A 103 14.01 4.97 2.55
N ALA A 104 14.80 3.98 2.97
CA ALA A 104 16.24 4.18 3.19
C ALA A 104 16.97 4.53 1.88
N PHE A 105 16.53 3.96 0.75
CA PHE A 105 17.06 4.28 -0.59
C PHE A 105 16.41 5.55 -1.15
N SER A 106 16.64 6.68 -0.47
CA SER A 106 16.06 7.98 -0.81
C SER A 106 17.04 9.11 -0.52
N ILE A 107 17.19 10.04 -1.46
CA ILE A 107 18.00 11.25 -1.27
C ILE A 107 17.37 12.14 -0.19
N ALA A 108 16.03 12.18 -0.09
CA ALA A 108 15.36 12.92 0.97
C ALA A 108 15.70 12.37 2.36
N THR A 109 15.74 11.04 2.51
CA THR A 109 16.13 10.39 3.77
C THR A 109 17.57 10.73 4.16
N LEU A 110 18.50 10.71 3.19
CA LEU A 110 19.88 11.11 3.44
C LEU A 110 19.99 12.60 3.86
N ILE A 111 19.23 13.48 3.23
CA ILE A 111 19.20 14.90 3.63
C ILE A 111 18.60 15.03 5.03
N ALA A 112 17.48 14.34 5.32
CA ALA A 112 16.82 14.39 6.61
C ALA A 112 17.70 13.83 7.74
N SER A 113 18.48 12.79 7.51
CA SER A 113 19.40 12.23 8.50
C SER A 113 20.48 13.22 8.95
N LYS A 114 20.79 14.21 8.11
CA LYS A 114 21.71 15.30 8.46
C LYS A 114 21.05 16.42 9.28
N TYR A 115 19.81 16.79 8.95
CA TYR A 115 19.15 17.97 9.54
C TYR A 115 18.18 17.64 10.68
N CYS A 116 17.71 16.40 10.76
CA CYS A 116 16.70 15.95 11.75
C CYS A 116 17.03 14.55 12.33
N PRO A 117 18.29 14.23 12.70
CA PRO A 117 18.70 12.86 13.02
C PRO A 117 17.89 12.22 14.16
N GLU A 118 17.59 12.98 15.22
CA GLU A 118 16.89 12.49 16.41
C GLU A 118 15.38 12.36 16.24
N LYS A 119 14.83 12.97 15.20
CA LYS A 119 13.39 13.00 14.92
C LYS A 119 13.03 12.16 13.70
N LEU A 120 14.03 11.59 13.03
CA LEU A 120 13.86 10.89 11.77
C LEU A 120 13.46 9.43 11.98
N VAL A 121 12.31 9.07 11.45
CA VAL A 121 11.89 7.70 11.24
C VAL A 121 11.97 7.37 9.75
N VAL A 122 12.70 6.31 9.42
CA VAL A 122 12.75 5.76 8.06
C VAL A 122 11.64 4.72 7.92
N TRP A 123 10.65 5.01 7.09
CA TRP A 123 9.51 4.13 6.85
C TRP A 123 9.78 3.25 5.63
N GLN A 124 10.17 2.00 5.85
CA GLN A 124 10.80 1.11 4.87
C GLN A 124 9.81 0.15 4.21
N GLU A 125 9.63 0.28 2.90
CA GLU A 125 8.82 -0.66 2.09
C GLU A 125 9.68 -1.65 1.31
N MET A 126 10.84 -1.20 0.79
CA MET A 126 11.71 -2.01 -0.06
C MET A 126 12.16 -3.29 0.66
N ALA A 127 11.83 -4.44 0.08
CA ALA A 127 12.15 -5.77 0.60
C ALA A 127 13.30 -6.45 -0.15
N TYR A 128 13.86 -5.81 -1.18
CA TYR A 128 15.02 -6.27 -1.96
C TYR A 128 15.62 -5.11 -2.78
N HIS A 129 16.84 -5.29 -3.25
CA HIS A 129 17.47 -4.29 -4.12
C HIS A 129 16.72 -4.12 -5.44
N GLN A 130 16.58 -2.88 -5.88
CA GLN A 130 16.01 -2.56 -7.18
C GLN A 130 16.73 -3.29 -8.31
N ARG A 131 15.97 -3.82 -9.27
CA ARG A 131 16.53 -4.66 -10.36
C ARG A 131 17.36 -3.90 -11.41
N LYS A 132 17.22 -2.56 -11.48
CA LYS A 132 17.93 -1.73 -12.46
C LYS A 132 19.45 -1.79 -12.27
N MET A 133 20.19 -1.68 -13.37
CA MET A 133 21.67 -1.67 -13.41
C MET A 133 22.29 -2.78 -12.55
N LYS A 134 21.85 -4.03 -12.72
CA LYS A 134 22.32 -5.20 -11.95
C LYS A 134 22.27 -4.98 -10.43
N LYS A 135 21.32 -4.17 -9.95
CA LYS A 135 21.12 -3.81 -8.53
C LYS A 135 22.26 -2.94 -7.92
N MET A 136 23.24 -2.52 -8.69
CA MET A 136 24.43 -1.83 -8.15
C MET A 136 24.12 -0.53 -7.42
N PRO A 137 23.28 0.42 -7.93
CA PRO A 137 22.99 1.65 -7.20
C PRO A 137 22.43 1.40 -5.81
N SER A 138 21.46 0.51 -5.69
CA SER A 138 20.83 0.17 -4.41
C SER A 138 21.81 -0.57 -3.48
N LYS A 139 22.65 -1.47 -4.01
CA LYS A 139 23.67 -2.17 -3.21
C LYS A 139 24.71 -1.21 -2.64
N ILE A 140 25.23 -0.31 -3.48
CA ILE A 140 26.20 0.72 -3.05
C ILE A 140 25.56 1.61 -1.99
N TRP A 141 24.32 2.09 -2.23
CA TRP A 141 23.60 2.94 -1.28
C TRP A 141 23.45 2.29 0.10
N HIS A 142 22.95 1.05 0.16
CA HIS A 142 22.73 0.39 1.44
C HIS A 142 24.04 0.08 2.17
N ASN A 143 25.09 -0.31 1.43
CA ASN A 143 26.37 -0.63 2.07
C ASN A 143 27.19 0.61 2.50
N LEU A 144 27.04 1.75 1.84
CA LEU A 144 27.77 2.97 2.17
C LEU A 144 26.86 4.00 2.85
N VAL A 145 25.79 4.44 2.17
CA VAL A 145 24.99 5.56 2.67
C VAL A 145 24.16 5.13 3.88
N MET A 146 23.43 4.02 3.79
CA MET A 146 22.61 3.55 4.91
C MET A 146 23.48 3.27 6.14
N ARG A 147 24.57 2.52 6.00
CA ARG A 147 25.42 2.11 7.13
C ARG A 147 26.17 3.27 7.79
N HIS A 148 26.52 4.32 7.07
CA HIS A 148 27.37 5.38 7.61
C HIS A 148 26.64 6.68 7.92
N TYR A 149 25.52 6.95 7.26
CA TYR A 149 24.82 8.23 7.38
C TYR A 149 23.39 8.13 7.94
N ILE A 150 22.71 7.01 7.65
CA ILE A 150 21.29 6.83 8.05
C ILE A 150 21.15 5.84 9.21
N ASN A 151 22.20 5.09 9.54
CA ASN A 151 22.18 3.99 10.49
C ASN A 151 21.74 4.34 11.92
N LYS A 152 21.80 5.61 12.31
CA LYS A 152 21.34 6.10 13.63
C LYS A 152 19.83 6.36 13.69
N SER A 153 19.17 6.40 12.54
CA SER A 153 17.74 6.68 12.48
C SER A 153 16.94 5.41 12.81
N LEU A 154 15.83 5.59 13.50
CA LEU A 154 14.86 4.53 13.72
C LEU A 154 14.28 4.08 12.37
N VAL A 155 14.28 2.79 12.10
CA VAL A 155 13.69 2.20 10.88
C VAL A 155 12.44 1.43 11.26
N VAL A 156 11.30 1.84 10.70
CA VAL A 156 10.02 1.16 10.85
C VAL A 156 9.66 0.47 9.53
N PRO A 157 9.68 -0.86 9.48
CA PRO A 157 9.37 -1.61 8.26
C PRO A 157 7.87 -1.67 8.01
N ARG A 158 7.48 -1.76 6.73
CA ARG A 158 6.09 -1.92 6.29
C ARG A 158 5.67 -3.38 6.10
N SER A 159 6.63 -4.30 6.13
CA SER A 159 6.38 -5.76 6.05
C SER A 159 7.54 -6.54 6.66
N GLU A 160 7.32 -7.82 7.00
CA GLU A 160 8.37 -8.71 7.48
C GLU A 160 9.53 -8.86 6.47
N ARG A 161 9.22 -8.93 5.19
CA ARG A 161 10.27 -8.98 4.14
C ARG A 161 11.11 -7.71 4.11
N ALA A 162 10.49 -6.54 4.29
CA ALA A 162 11.21 -5.27 4.38
C ALA A 162 12.05 -5.21 5.66
N ARG A 163 11.53 -5.72 6.79
CA ARG A 163 12.26 -5.84 8.06
C ARG A 163 13.52 -6.68 7.91
N HIS A 164 13.38 -7.89 7.38
CA HIS A 164 14.52 -8.78 7.14
C HIS A 164 15.55 -8.17 6.19
N PHE A 165 15.10 -7.50 5.13
CA PHE A 165 16.01 -6.87 4.18
C PHE A 165 16.82 -5.74 4.82
N ILE A 166 16.16 -4.79 5.51
CA ILE A 166 16.83 -3.60 6.02
C ILE A 166 17.68 -3.90 7.28
N ALA A 167 17.36 -4.94 8.04
CA ALA A 167 18.13 -5.38 9.20
C ALA A 167 19.58 -5.80 8.86
N HIS A 168 19.88 -6.10 7.60
CA HIS A 168 21.25 -6.32 7.15
C HIS A 168 22.10 -5.03 7.13
N TYR A 169 21.46 -3.85 7.15
CA TYR A 169 22.10 -2.56 6.96
C TYR A 169 21.94 -1.58 8.12
N SER A 170 21.00 -1.82 9.04
CA SER A 170 20.76 -1.00 10.23
C SER A 170 20.49 -1.87 11.44
N GLN A 171 20.98 -1.41 12.62
CA GLN A 171 20.70 -2.03 13.91
C GLN A 171 19.46 -1.44 14.61
N HIS A 172 18.97 -0.28 14.14
CA HIS A 172 17.83 0.42 14.72
C HIS A 172 16.52 0.12 13.99
N VAL A 173 16.29 -1.14 13.65
CA VAL A 173 15.08 -1.63 13.00
C VAL A 173 14.12 -2.16 14.04
N THR A 174 12.92 -1.60 14.12
CA THR A 174 11.89 -2.13 15.02
C THR A 174 11.37 -3.49 14.54
N ASN A 175 10.97 -4.34 15.48
CA ASN A 175 10.27 -5.59 15.17
C ASN A 175 8.80 -5.37 14.76
N GLU A 176 8.28 -4.19 15.04
CA GLU A 176 6.89 -3.87 14.73
C GLU A 176 6.74 -3.39 13.29
N ILE A 177 5.75 -3.94 12.61
CA ILE A 177 5.40 -3.57 11.24
C ILE A 177 4.35 -2.46 11.27
N VAL A 178 4.56 -1.39 10.52
CA VAL A 178 3.57 -0.34 10.31
C VAL A 178 3.39 -0.13 8.82
N ASP A 179 2.29 -0.60 8.27
CA ASP A 179 1.91 -0.29 6.88
C ASP A 179 1.16 1.07 6.84
N HIS A 180 0.72 1.47 5.65
CA HIS A 180 0.04 2.76 5.46
C HIS A 180 -1.35 2.84 6.08
N GLY A 181 -1.99 1.67 6.29
CA GLY A 181 -3.38 1.57 6.70
C GLY A 181 -4.35 1.98 5.59
N ALA A 182 -5.60 1.64 5.76
CA ALA A 182 -6.67 2.04 4.88
C ALA A 182 -7.64 2.99 5.60
N ASP A 183 -8.42 3.77 4.85
CA ASP A 183 -9.36 4.72 5.42
C ASP A 183 -10.54 4.01 6.10
N GLY A 184 -10.47 3.90 7.42
CA GLY A 184 -11.47 3.23 8.24
C GLY A 184 -12.80 4.00 8.37
N GLN A 185 -12.91 5.24 7.89
CA GLN A 185 -14.15 5.99 7.84
C GLN A 185 -14.97 5.63 6.60
N THR A 186 -14.31 5.50 5.47
CA THR A 186 -14.94 5.11 4.20
C THR A 186 -15.14 3.58 4.11
N LEU A 187 -14.16 2.82 4.57
CA LEU A 187 -14.14 1.36 4.52
C LEU A 187 -14.48 0.79 5.89
N TYR A 188 -15.67 0.20 6.01
CA TYR A 188 -16.17 -0.39 7.26
C TYR A 188 -16.95 -1.68 6.95
N PRO A 189 -17.03 -2.61 7.92
CA PRO A 189 -17.75 -3.85 7.76
C PRO A 189 -19.25 -3.67 7.54
N SER A 190 -19.87 -4.65 6.90
CA SER A 190 -21.32 -4.80 6.81
C SER A 190 -21.75 -6.06 7.58
N GLU A 191 -22.92 -6.02 8.18
CA GLU A 191 -23.57 -7.21 8.75
C GLU A 191 -24.15 -8.14 7.64
N GLU A 192 -24.41 -7.55 6.46
CA GLU A 192 -24.94 -8.26 5.31
C GLU A 192 -23.81 -8.62 4.34
N SER A 193 -23.73 -9.89 3.93
CA SER A 193 -22.88 -10.33 2.84
C SER A 193 -23.71 -10.84 1.67
N THR A 194 -23.20 -10.64 0.47
CA THR A 194 -23.81 -11.16 -0.77
C THR A 194 -23.01 -12.36 -1.28
N ASP A 195 -23.65 -13.23 -2.01
CA ASP A 195 -22.98 -14.36 -2.68
C ASP A 195 -22.17 -13.83 -3.87
N SER A 196 -21.09 -13.12 -3.55
CA SER A 196 -20.22 -12.50 -4.53
C SER A 196 -18.75 -12.50 -4.10
N PHE A 197 -17.88 -12.44 -5.10
CA PHE A 197 -16.46 -12.14 -4.96
C PHE A 197 -16.14 -10.82 -5.64
N VAL A 198 -15.04 -10.20 -5.23
CA VAL A 198 -14.57 -8.95 -5.83
C VAL A 198 -13.10 -9.05 -6.25
N ILE A 199 -12.80 -8.51 -7.41
CA ILE A 199 -11.43 -8.24 -7.89
C ILE A 199 -11.28 -6.73 -8.00
N VAL A 200 -10.30 -6.15 -7.29
CA VAL A 200 -9.96 -4.73 -7.37
C VAL A 200 -8.55 -4.60 -7.89
N SER A 201 -8.40 -4.27 -9.16
CA SER A 201 -7.08 -4.28 -9.79
C SER A 201 -7.04 -3.56 -11.12
N GLN A 202 -5.85 -3.05 -11.50
CA GLN A 202 -5.58 -2.70 -12.89
C GLN A 202 -5.68 -3.96 -13.77
N LEU A 203 -6.33 -3.86 -14.92
CA LEU A 203 -6.46 -4.96 -15.87
C LEU A 203 -5.21 -5.05 -16.77
N ILE A 204 -4.12 -5.56 -16.19
CA ILE A 204 -2.80 -5.70 -16.83
C ILE A 204 -2.23 -7.10 -16.60
N PRO A 205 -1.29 -7.60 -17.44
CA PRO A 205 -0.84 -8.99 -17.41
C PRO A 205 -0.37 -9.49 -16.04
N ARG A 206 0.40 -8.68 -15.30
CA ARG A 206 0.95 -9.10 -14.00
C ARG A 206 -0.11 -9.35 -12.91
N LYS A 207 -1.34 -8.88 -13.11
CA LYS A 207 -2.45 -9.03 -12.16
C LYS A 207 -3.28 -10.31 -12.39
N ASN A 208 -3.01 -11.06 -13.45
CA ASN A 208 -3.63 -12.36 -13.76
C ASN A 208 -5.16 -12.38 -13.60
N VAL A 209 -5.85 -11.28 -13.94
CA VAL A 209 -7.32 -11.20 -13.79
C VAL A 209 -8.01 -12.24 -14.66
N ASP A 210 -7.49 -12.49 -15.85
CA ASP A 210 -7.95 -13.55 -16.76
C ASP A 210 -7.96 -14.94 -16.08
N LYS A 211 -6.90 -15.29 -15.34
CA LYS A 211 -6.83 -16.57 -14.61
C LYS A 211 -7.84 -16.65 -13.47
N MET A 212 -8.08 -15.53 -12.76
CA MET A 212 -9.09 -15.50 -11.70
C MET A 212 -10.50 -15.68 -12.26
N ILE A 213 -10.78 -15.15 -13.44
CA ILE A 213 -12.06 -15.36 -14.15
C ILE A 213 -12.21 -16.82 -14.57
N ASP A 214 -11.16 -17.49 -15.04
CA ASP A 214 -11.20 -18.92 -15.38
C ASP A 214 -11.49 -19.78 -14.14
N ILE A 215 -10.90 -19.46 -12.98
CA ILE A 215 -11.18 -20.13 -11.71
C ILE A 215 -12.65 -19.91 -11.31
N PHE A 216 -13.13 -18.69 -11.38
CA PHE A 216 -14.52 -18.37 -11.07
C PHE A 216 -15.51 -19.09 -12.02
N ALA A 217 -15.18 -19.19 -13.31
CA ALA A 217 -16.01 -19.93 -14.27
C ALA A 217 -16.15 -21.43 -13.88
N ARG A 218 -15.06 -22.07 -13.45
CA ARG A 218 -15.11 -23.45 -12.93
C ARG A 218 -15.89 -23.56 -11.63
N PHE A 219 -15.75 -22.58 -10.74
CA PHE A 219 -16.50 -22.53 -9.48
C PHE A 219 -18.01 -22.49 -9.71
N ILE A 220 -18.51 -21.59 -10.58
CA ILE A 220 -19.95 -21.48 -10.87
C ILE A 220 -20.50 -22.58 -11.80
N ALA A 221 -19.64 -23.41 -12.39
CA ALA A 221 -20.06 -24.58 -13.13
C ALA A 221 -20.74 -25.65 -12.21
N ASN A 222 -20.44 -25.60 -10.90
CA ASN A 222 -21.17 -26.36 -9.91
C ASN A 222 -22.54 -25.68 -9.65
N PRO A 223 -23.68 -26.39 -9.82
CA PRO A 223 -25.02 -25.82 -9.64
C PRO A 223 -25.25 -25.17 -8.27
N LEU A 224 -24.56 -25.62 -7.21
CA LEU A 224 -24.66 -25.02 -5.87
C LEU A 224 -24.18 -23.57 -5.83
N TYR A 225 -23.25 -23.22 -6.71
CA TYR A 225 -22.62 -21.90 -6.74
C TYR A 225 -22.97 -21.09 -7.99
N ALA A 226 -23.87 -21.62 -8.86
CA ALA A 226 -24.21 -20.97 -10.12
C ALA A 226 -24.83 -19.56 -9.99
N HIS A 227 -25.33 -19.21 -8.79
CA HIS A 227 -25.92 -17.91 -8.50
C HIS A 227 -24.88 -16.83 -8.12
N TYR A 228 -23.65 -17.24 -7.77
CA TYR A 228 -22.60 -16.30 -7.36
C TYR A 228 -22.26 -15.27 -8.43
N LYS A 229 -21.83 -14.09 -7.98
CA LYS A 229 -21.38 -12.99 -8.84
C LYS A 229 -19.90 -12.71 -8.63
N LEU A 230 -19.23 -12.23 -9.67
CA LEU A 230 -17.87 -11.70 -9.60
C LEU A 230 -17.87 -10.24 -10.07
N HIS A 231 -17.56 -9.33 -9.16
CA HIS A 231 -17.40 -7.93 -9.46
C HIS A 231 -15.93 -7.64 -9.78
N VAL A 232 -15.65 -7.19 -10.99
CA VAL A 232 -14.31 -6.81 -11.44
C VAL A 232 -14.24 -5.29 -11.52
N ILE A 233 -13.48 -4.68 -10.62
CA ILE A 233 -13.34 -3.23 -10.46
C ILE A 233 -11.92 -2.83 -10.86
N GLY A 234 -11.83 -1.92 -11.79
CA GLY A 234 -10.61 -1.41 -12.38
C GLY A 234 -10.63 -1.42 -13.90
N ASP A 235 -9.58 -0.88 -14.49
CA ASP A 235 -9.43 -0.75 -15.93
C ASP A 235 -7.98 -1.00 -16.34
N GLY A 236 -7.73 -1.21 -17.64
CA GLY A 236 -6.39 -1.41 -18.15
C GLY A 236 -6.34 -2.01 -19.55
N GLY A 237 -5.14 -2.26 -20.02
CA GLY A 237 -4.90 -2.74 -21.39
C GLY A 237 -5.48 -4.12 -21.73
N LEU A 238 -5.96 -4.87 -20.73
CA LEU A 238 -6.60 -6.17 -20.95
C LEU A 238 -8.12 -6.13 -20.92
N THR A 239 -8.77 -4.97 -20.78
CA THR A 239 -10.22 -4.84 -20.64
C THR A 239 -10.97 -5.55 -21.77
N ASP A 240 -10.59 -5.33 -23.03
CA ASP A 240 -11.28 -5.96 -24.17
C ASP A 240 -11.04 -7.48 -24.26
N LYS A 241 -9.82 -7.93 -23.94
CA LYS A 241 -9.51 -9.36 -23.85
C LYS A 241 -10.38 -10.05 -22.79
N ILE A 242 -10.54 -9.42 -21.62
CA ILE A 242 -11.37 -9.92 -20.53
C ILE A 242 -12.85 -9.98 -20.94
N LYS A 243 -13.38 -8.95 -21.62
CA LYS A 243 -14.74 -8.98 -22.16
C LYS A 243 -14.96 -10.15 -23.11
N GLN A 244 -14.01 -10.40 -24.02
CA GLN A 244 -14.08 -11.53 -24.95
C GLN A 244 -14.02 -12.87 -24.20
N GLN A 245 -13.17 -13.02 -23.19
CA GLN A 245 -13.08 -14.22 -22.35
C GLN A 245 -14.42 -14.51 -21.64
N ILE A 246 -15.02 -13.52 -20.97
CA ILE A 246 -16.32 -13.64 -20.30
C ILE A 246 -17.40 -14.12 -21.29
N LYS A 247 -17.41 -13.54 -22.48
CA LYS A 247 -18.35 -13.95 -23.55
C LYS A 247 -18.10 -15.39 -24.01
N SER A 248 -16.84 -15.77 -24.23
CA SER A 248 -16.49 -17.13 -24.69
C SER A 248 -16.79 -18.21 -23.66
N LEU A 249 -16.69 -17.88 -22.36
CA LEU A 249 -17.03 -18.77 -21.26
C LEU A 249 -18.54 -18.83 -20.96
N GLY A 250 -19.35 -17.96 -21.58
CA GLY A 250 -20.80 -17.89 -21.36
C GLY A 250 -21.24 -17.40 -19.97
N ILE A 251 -20.34 -16.71 -19.23
CA ILE A 251 -20.56 -16.28 -17.83
C ILE A 251 -20.91 -14.79 -17.69
N GLY A 252 -21.39 -14.16 -18.77
CA GLY A 252 -21.70 -12.72 -18.77
C GLY A 252 -22.77 -12.29 -17.75
N ASN A 253 -23.64 -13.22 -17.33
CA ASN A 253 -24.62 -12.94 -16.28
C ASN A 253 -24.01 -13.00 -14.86
N ASN A 254 -22.83 -13.59 -14.70
CA ASN A 254 -22.19 -13.78 -13.40
C ASN A 254 -21.01 -12.84 -13.17
N VAL A 255 -20.34 -12.36 -14.22
CA VAL A 255 -19.18 -11.46 -14.13
C VAL A 255 -19.55 -10.06 -14.57
N ILE A 256 -19.38 -9.07 -13.68
CA ILE A 256 -19.73 -7.67 -13.91
C ILE A 256 -18.45 -6.85 -13.93
N LEU A 257 -18.16 -6.20 -15.08
CA LEU A 257 -17.05 -5.28 -15.24
C LEU A 257 -17.53 -3.86 -14.94
N HIS A 258 -17.00 -3.26 -13.90
CA HIS A 258 -17.40 -1.94 -13.43
C HIS A 258 -16.55 -0.78 -13.96
N GLY A 259 -15.36 -1.07 -14.49
CA GLY A 259 -14.38 -0.03 -14.77
C GLY A 259 -13.76 0.55 -13.50
N PHE A 260 -13.20 1.75 -13.59
CA PHE A 260 -12.61 2.44 -12.44
C PHE A 260 -13.70 2.94 -11.48
N MET A 261 -13.47 2.76 -10.18
CA MET A 261 -14.33 3.28 -9.11
C MET A 261 -13.50 4.11 -8.11
N THR A 262 -14.15 5.11 -7.52
CA THR A 262 -13.65 5.82 -6.34
C THR A 262 -13.73 4.93 -5.09
N HIS A 263 -13.00 5.26 -4.02
CA HIS A 263 -13.04 4.49 -2.77
C HIS A 263 -14.45 4.41 -2.18
N ASN A 264 -15.24 5.48 -2.24
CA ASN A 264 -16.63 5.47 -1.77
C ASN A 264 -17.53 4.48 -2.54
N GLN A 265 -17.35 4.37 -3.86
CA GLN A 265 -18.08 3.41 -4.68
C GLN A 265 -17.59 1.98 -4.42
N LEU A 266 -16.27 1.80 -4.31
CA LEU A 266 -15.62 0.52 -4.05
C LEU A 266 -16.03 -0.07 -2.69
N ALA A 267 -16.19 0.76 -1.67
CA ALA A 267 -16.51 0.35 -0.31
C ALA A 267 -17.73 -0.57 -0.22
N LEU A 268 -18.77 -0.30 -1.04
CA LEU A 268 -19.99 -1.12 -1.06
C LEU A 268 -19.72 -2.56 -1.52
N TYR A 269 -18.88 -2.70 -2.56
CA TYR A 269 -18.55 -4.02 -3.10
C TYR A 269 -17.61 -4.80 -2.19
N LEU A 270 -16.64 -4.11 -1.59
CA LEU A 270 -15.72 -4.76 -0.63
C LEU A 270 -16.49 -5.30 0.58
N ARG A 271 -17.24 -4.45 1.29
CA ARG A 271 -17.87 -4.84 2.55
C ARG A 271 -18.94 -5.92 2.42
N ASN A 272 -19.52 -6.12 1.21
CA ASN A 272 -20.59 -7.08 0.99
C ASN A 272 -20.09 -8.38 0.32
N ALA A 273 -18.86 -8.47 -0.14
CA ALA A 273 -18.34 -9.65 -0.81
C ALA A 273 -17.91 -10.74 0.17
N LYS A 274 -17.99 -12.01 -0.24
CA LYS A 274 -17.43 -13.14 0.49
C LYS A 274 -15.90 -13.12 0.53
N ALA A 275 -15.24 -12.65 -0.53
CA ALA A 275 -13.80 -12.44 -0.53
C ALA A 275 -13.33 -11.46 -1.62
N LEU A 276 -12.19 -10.80 -1.34
CA LEU A 276 -11.34 -10.20 -2.35
C LEU A 276 -10.45 -11.28 -2.98
N LEU A 277 -10.46 -11.39 -4.31
CA LEU A 277 -9.58 -12.30 -5.05
C LEU A 277 -8.33 -11.58 -5.56
N VAL A 278 -7.18 -12.16 -5.28
CA VAL A 278 -5.87 -11.61 -5.66
C VAL A 278 -4.99 -12.71 -6.27
N ASN A 279 -4.43 -12.45 -7.45
CA ASN A 279 -3.45 -13.33 -8.07
C ASN A 279 -2.44 -12.51 -8.85
N THR A 280 -1.32 -12.16 -8.25
CA THR A 280 -0.32 -11.30 -8.89
C THR A 280 1.03 -12.00 -9.06
N SER A 281 1.76 -11.64 -10.11
CA SER A 281 3.11 -12.16 -10.36
C SER A 281 4.24 -11.24 -9.91
N MET A 282 3.96 -10.02 -9.41
CA MET A 282 5.03 -9.03 -9.19
C MET A 282 4.72 -7.95 -8.12
N ASP A 283 3.61 -7.97 -7.43
CA ASP A 283 3.31 -6.91 -6.45
C ASP A 283 3.90 -7.21 -5.06
N LEU A 284 4.41 -6.18 -4.40
CA LEU A 284 4.88 -6.27 -3.01
C LEU A 284 3.74 -5.94 -2.04
N ASN A 285 3.31 -4.69 -2.02
CA ASN A 285 2.21 -4.22 -1.18
C ASN A 285 1.02 -3.84 -2.06
N MET A 286 -0.09 -4.49 -1.82
CA MET A 286 -1.35 -4.18 -2.49
C MET A 286 -2.27 -3.46 -1.51
N VAL A 287 -2.60 -2.21 -1.81
CA VAL A 287 -3.49 -1.36 -0.98
C VAL A 287 -4.86 -2.01 -0.76
N THR A 288 -5.35 -2.73 -1.76
CA THR A 288 -6.67 -3.39 -1.71
C THR A 288 -6.77 -4.52 -0.67
N ILE A 289 -5.65 -5.10 -0.23
CA ILE A 289 -5.67 -6.15 0.80
C ILE A 289 -6.08 -5.58 2.17
N PRO A 290 -5.39 -4.59 2.74
CA PRO A 290 -5.85 -3.98 3.98
C PRO A 290 -7.24 -3.32 3.83
N GLU A 291 -7.58 -2.76 2.67
CA GLU A 291 -8.92 -2.22 2.40
C GLU A 291 -10.01 -3.29 2.52
N SER A 292 -9.78 -4.49 1.98
CA SER A 292 -10.68 -5.62 2.10
C SER A 292 -10.83 -6.06 3.56
N ILE A 293 -9.72 -6.24 4.27
CA ILE A 293 -9.71 -6.71 5.66
C ILE A 293 -10.45 -5.74 6.58
N ILE A 294 -10.21 -4.43 6.46
CA ILE A 294 -10.92 -3.44 7.30
C ILE A 294 -12.40 -3.30 6.94
N SER A 295 -12.80 -3.75 5.77
CA SER A 295 -14.20 -3.88 5.34
C SER A 295 -14.86 -5.17 5.84
N GLY A 296 -14.15 -5.98 6.64
CA GLY A 296 -14.62 -7.28 7.11
C GLY A 296 -14.54 -8.39 6.06
N THR A 297 -13.90 -8.15 4.92
CA THR A 297 -13.91 -9.08 3.79
C THR A 297 -12.60 -9.85 3.72
N PRO A 298 -12.63 -11.20 3.88
CA PRO A 298 -11.48 -12.06 3.75
C PRO A 298 -10.81 -11.98 2.39
N VAL A 299 -9.55 -12.46 2.30
CA VAL A 299 -8.78 -12.41 1.05
C VAL A 299 -8.42 -13.83 0.60
N VAL A 300 -8.65 -14.14 -0.67
CA VAL A 300 -8.06 -15.31 -1.34
C VAL A 300 -6.92 -14.83 -2.23
N MET A 301 -5.71 -15.28 -1.95
CA MET A 301 -4.54 -14.73 -2.63
C MET A 301 -3.41 -15.75 -2.83
N ASN A 302 -2.53 -15.48 -3.81
CA ASN A 302 -1.26 -16.20 -3.90
C ASN A 302 -0.22 -15.60 -2.94
N THR A 303 0.92 -16.27 -2.75
CA THR A 303 1.95 -15.87 -1.75
C THR A 303 2.93 -14.80 -2.23
N MET A 304 2.75 -14.26 -3.45
CA MET A 304 3.63 -13.23 -4.02
C MET A 304 3.62 -11.90 -3.25
N PRO A 305 2.47 -11.33 -2.85
CA PRO A 305 2.43 -10.12 -2.04
C PRO A 305 3.11 -10.32 -0.68
N THR A 306 3.76 -9.29 -0.18
CA THR A 306 4.46 -9.31 1.12
C THR A 306 3.52 -9.49 2.30
N THR A 307 2.23 -9.17 2.11
CA THR A 307 1.16 -9.32 3.10
C THR A 307 0.62 -10.74 3.20
N ALA A 308 1.04 -11.67 2.33
CA ALA A 308 0.49 -13.04 2.30
C ALA A 308 0.74 -13.80 3.62
N SER A 309 1.92 -13.69 4.22
CA SER A 309 2.22 -14.28 5.53
C SER A 309 1.32 -13.70 6.62
N PHE A 310 1.15 -12.37 6.63
CA PHE A 310 0.26 -11.70 7.58
C PHE A 310 -1.20 -12.18 7.46
N VAL A 311 -1.71 -12.32 6.22
CA VAL A 311 -3.06 -12.85 5.98
C VAL A 311 -3.20 -14.28 6.50
N SER A 312 -2.21 -15.14 6.24
CA SER A 312 -2.23 -16.54 6.69
C SER A 312 -2.11 -16.68 8.20
N GLU A 313 -1.14 -16.00 8.83
CA GLU A 313 -0.85 -16.07 10.26
C GLU A 313 -1.97 -15.52 11.15
N ASN A 314 -2.70 -14.52 10.64
CA ASN A 314 -3.81 -13.89 11.36
C ASN A 314 -5.19 -14.39 10.89
N HIS A 315 -5.26 -15.44 10.08
CA HIS A 315 -6.50 -16.03 9.61
C HIS A 315 -7.45 -15.03 8.91
N LEU A 316 -6.89 -14.14 8.07
CA LEU A 316 -7.64 -13.08 7.38
C LEU A 316 -8.12 -13.54 5.99
N GLY A 317 -8.07 -14.84 5.73
CA GLY A 317 -8.41 -15.48 4.48
C GLY A 317 -7.45 -16.60 4.13
N ILE A 318 -7.31 -16.93 2.85
CA ILE A 318 -6.49 -18.03 2.36
C ILE A 318 -5.37 -17.50 1.46
N ALA A 319 -4.12 -17.67 1.90
CA ALA A 319 -2.93 -17.34 1.12
C ALA A 319 -2.22 -18.62 0.66
N LYS A 320 -2.36 -18.97 -0.63
CA LYS A 320 -1.87 -20.23 -1.20
C LYS A 320 -1.49 -20.05 -2.68
N ASP A 321 -0.31 -20.51 -3.07
CA ASP A 321 0.04 -20.55 -4.50
C ASP A 321 -0.81 -21.61 -5.23
N GLY A 322 -1.22 -21.26 -6.45
CA GLY A 322 -2.06 -22.13 -7.25
C GLY A 322 -3.46 -22.36 -6.68
N TRP A 323 -4.00 -21.39 -5.94
CA TRP A 323 -5.39 -21.46 -5.50
C TRP A 323 -6.36 -21.57 -6.69
N ASP A 324 -7.46 -22.24 -6.48
CA ASP A 324 -8.41 -22.67 -7.48
C ASP A 324 -9.86 -22.59 -6.97
N GLU A 325 -10.81 -23.18 -7.71
CA GLU A 325 -12.22 -23.22 -7.34
C GLU A 325 -12.49 -23.94 -6.01
N SER A 326 -11.69 -24.95 -5.65
CA SER A 326 -11.83 -25.62 -4.34
C SER A 326 -11.49 -24.68 -3.19
N THR A 327 -10.51 -23.79 -3.40
CA THR A 327 -10.13 -22.77 -2.42
C THR A 327 -11.27 -21.77 -2.17
N LEU A 328 -12.08 -21.45 -3.18
CA LEU A 328 -13.28 -20.62 -3.01
C LEU A 328 -14.35 -21.32 -2.18
N VAL A 329 -14.51 -22.62 -2.37
CA VAL A 329 -15.41 -23.45 -1.55
C VAL A 329 -14.94 -23.49 -0.09
N ASP A 330 -13.65 -23.74 0.13
CA ASP A 330 -13.05 -23.75 1.48
C ASP A 330 -13.27 -22.41 2.20
N LEU A 331 -13.09 -21.29 1.48
CA LEU A 331 -13.34 -19.97 2.03
C LEU A 331 -14.82 -19.80 2.43
N ILE A 332 -15.77 -20.19 1.58
CA ILE A 332 -17.20 -20.04 1.86
C ILE A 332 -17.58 -20.87 3.09
N ASN A 333 -17.09 -22.11 3.17
CA ASN A 333 -17.37 -23.00 4.31
C ASN A 333 -16.81 -22.46 5.63
N SER A 334 -15.81 -21.59 5.60
CA SER A 334 -15.17 -20.98 6.76
C SER A 334 -15.36 -19.45 6.82
N TYR A 335 -16.33 -18.93 6.07
CA TYR A 335 -16.49 -17.47 5.91
C TYR A 335 -16.66 -16.73 7.24
N ASP A 336 -17.55 -17.20 8.10
CA ASP A 336 -17.83 -16.52 9.38
C ASP A 336 -16.60 -16.44 10.27
N PHE A 337 -15.76 -17.48 10.25
CA PHE A 337 -14.49 -17.49 10.98
C PHE A 337 -13.52 -16.41 10.42
N PHE A 338 -13.27 -16.40 9.12
CA PHE A 338 -12.38 -15.44 8.49
C PHE A 338 -12.90 -14.01 8.60
N HIS A 339 -14.22 -13.82 8.44
CA HIS A 339 -14.86 -12.52 8.63
C HIS A 339 -14.65 -11.97 10.05
N ALA A 340 -14.88 -12.79 11.08
CA ALA A 340 -14.67 -12.41 12.47
C ALA A 340 -13.20 -12.01 12.75
N GLU A 341 -12.23 -12.74 12.18
CA GLU A 341 -10.81 -12.41 12.32
C GLU A 341 -10.47 -11.08 11.58
N CYS A 342 -11.07 -10.81 10.41
CA CYS A 342 -10.94 -9.51 9.74
C CYS A 342 -11.46 -8.36 10.62
N ILE A 343 -12.61 -8.53 11.27
CA ILE A 343 -13.17 -7.54 12.20
C ILE A 343 -12.21 -7.27 13.37
N LYS A 344 -11.61 -8.31 13.96
CA LYS A 344 -10.63 -8.16 15.05
C LYS A 344 -9.36 -7.43 14.61
N ALA A 345 -8.87 -7.72 13.40
CA ALA A 345 -7.66 -7.11 12.87
C ALA A 345 -7.85 -5.66 12.41
N ARG A 346 -9.10 -5.23 12.20
CA ARG A 346 -9.47 -3.96 11.57
C ARG A 346 -8.75 -2.75 12.15
N ASP A 347 -8.84 -2.56 13.46
CA ASP A 347 -8.34 -1.33 14.11
C ASP A 347 -6.84 -1.12 13.89
N GLY A 348 -6.07 -2.19 13.85
CA GLY A 348 -4.62 -2.14 13.57
C GLY A 348 -4.26 -1.85 12.12
N LEU A 349 -5.19 -2.02 11.19
CA LEU A 349 -5.00 -1.85 9.75
C LEU A 349 -5.65 -0.58 9.21
N THR A 350 -6.38 0.18 10.03
CA THR A 350 -6.85 1.52 9.62
C THR A 350 -5.70 2.51 9.60
N ASN A 351 -5.84 3.58 8.83
CA ASN A 351 -4.89 4.69 8.80
C ASN A 351 -4.68 5.29 10.22
N ILE A 352 -5.74 5.40 11.02
CA ILE A 352 -5.67 5.86 12.42
C ILE A 352 -4.87 4.87 13.28
N GLY A 353 -5.13 3.56 13.15
CA GLY A 353 -4.41 2.52 13.88
C GLY A 353 -2.92 2.49 13.53
N CYS A 354 -2.59 2.58 12.24
CA CYS A 354 -1.22 2.66 11.77
C CYS A 354 -0.50 3.94 12.27
N ALA A 355 -1.19 5.09 12.26
CA ALA A 355 -0.67 6.34 12.82
C ALA A 355 -0.40 6.23 14.32
N LYS A 356 -1.34 5.68 15.12
CA LYS A 356 -1.16 5.41 16.55
C LYS A 356 0.06 4.52 16.81
N LYS A 357 0.19 3.45 16.04
CA LYS A 357 1.32 2.52 16.17
C LYS A 357 2.65 3.20 15.85
N MET A 358 2.71 4.00 14.78
CA MET A 358 3.90 4.78 14.41
C MET A 358 4.31 5.75 15.53
N LEU A 359 3.37 6.48 16.12
CA LEU A 359 3.62 7.40 17.23
C LEU A 359 4.14 6.66 18.46
N SER A 360 3.51 5.58 18.85
CA SER A 360 3.93 4.76 20.01
C SER A 360 5.35 4.21 19.84
N ILE A 361 5.71 3.75 18.63
CA ILE A 361 7.07 3.29 18.33
C ILE A 361 8.07 4.44 18.47
N PHE A 362 7.75 5.60 17.92
CA PHE A 362 8.61 6.77 17.98
C PHE A 362 8.81 7.27 19.42
N GLU A 363 7.76 7.36 20.22
CA GLU A 363 7.81 7.81 21.62
C GLU A 363 8.63 6.86 22.49
N ARG A 364 8.48 5.54 22.32
CA ARG A 364 9.32 4.55 23.04
C ARG A 364 10.78 4.67 22.68
N HIS A 365 11.08 4.92 21.41
CA HIS A 365 12.48 5.09 20.95
C HIS A 365 13.10 6.39 21.49
N SER A 366 12.33 7.49 21.47
CA SER A 366 12.80 8.81 21.93
C SER A 366 13.02 8.87 23.45
N ASN A 367 12.34 8.01 24.22
CA ASN A 367 12.47 7.95 25.69
C ASN A 367 13.51 6.93 26.16
N GLN A 368 14.17 6.19 25.28
CA GLN A 368 15.28 5.32 25.67
C GLN A 368 16.54 6.18 25.86
N PRO A 369 17.19 6.14 27.05
CA PRO A 369 18.48 6.81 27.22
C PRO A 369 19.49 6.18 26.25
N GLY A 370 20.13 7.04 25.43
CA GLY A 370 21.13 6.65 24.44
C GLY A 370 22.42 6.06 25.04
#